data_b0017302615849078365a92c93bb54b7
#
_entry.id   b0017302615849078365a92c93bb54b7
#
_cell.length_a   1.000
_cell.length_b   1.000
_cell.length_c   1.000
_cell.angle_alpha   90.00
_cell.angle_beta   90.00
_cell.angle_gamma   90.00
#
_symmetry.space_group_name_H-M   'P 1'
#
loop_
_entity.id
_entity.type
_entity.pdbx_description
1 polymer ?
#
loop_
_entity_poly.entity_id
_entity_poly.type
_entity_poly.pdbx_seq_one_letter_code
_entity_poly.pdbx_strand_id
1 'polypeptide(L)'
;MKKILSMLALTFVIAQSIAQVAPSPSPNASFTQMVGTTKVSVTYSRPGVKGREVFGKLVPFGSIWRTGANSATQIETTGDVMVEGQKLPAGKYSVHTIPAADEWTVIFNKNANASTDQYKQEEDALRVKVKPMATAGKVESFTIDMSDLTDDAGKMTFSWDKTAVSISLKVDIETAVMKAIESQNNATAGSFQQAADFFMNKGKLDQALSFIDKSIGLRETFRNNTIKSMILGKLGRAAEALPFAQKAMDLGPTDSCAGRLPARSAGRLTYTSCEIGVEVDNAHNSRQYD
;
A
#
# COMPACT_ATOMS: atom_id res chain seq x y z
N MET A 1 4.49 70.03 17.25
CA MET A 1 3.83 68.76 17.16
C MET A 1 4.66 67.84 16.20
N LYS A 2 5.51 67.06 16.79
CA LYS A 2 6.46 66.25 16.04
C LYS A 2 5.80 64.91 15.69
N LYS A 3 5.62 64.62 14.39
CA LYS A 3 5.15 63.32 13.90
C LYS A 3 6.33 62.34 13.93
N ILE A 4 6.25 61.35 14.79
CA ILE A 4 7.18 60.23 14.83
C ILE A 4 6.74 59.22 13.77
N LEU A 5 7.53 59.11 12.72
CA LEU A 5 7.35 58.10 11.65
C LEU A 5 7.99 56.82 12.13
N SER A 6 7.19 55.86 12.61
CA SER A 6 7.67 54.51 12.94
C SER A 6 7.88 53.74 11.65
N MET A 7 9.13 53.57 11.29
CA MET A 7 9.56 52.73 10.17
C MET A 7 9.61 51.27 10.65
N LEU A 8 8.57 50.50 10.34
CA LEU A 8 8.51 49.08 10.60
C LEU A 8 9.43 48.39 9.59
N ALA A 9 10.64 48.05 10.01
CA ALA A 9 11.57 47.24 9.21
C ALA A 9 11.06 45.81 9.19
N LEU A 10 10.37 45.44 8.11
CA LEU A 10 10.00 44.05 7.81
C LEU A 10 11.26 43.30 7.39
N THR A 11 11.93 42.63 8.33
CA THR A 11 13.03 41.72 8.03
C THR A 11 12.51 40.50 7.30
N PHE A 12 12.58 40.56 5.98
CA PHE A 12 12.36 39.40 5.12
C PHE A 12 13.53 38.45 5.34
N VAL A 13 13.33 37.40 6.16
CA VAL A 13 14.28 36.28 6.25
C VAL A 13 14.13 35.51 4.95
N ILE A 14 14.96 35.85 3.96
CA ILE A 14 15.15 35.05 2.77
C ILE A 14 15.87 33.79 3.25
N ALA A 15 15.15 32.67 3.43
CA ALA A 15 15.73 31.35 3.52
C ALA A 15 16.48 31.10 2.20
N GLN A 16 17.79 31.36 2.21
CA GLN A 16 18.64 31.00 1.09
C GLN A 16 18.69 29.49 1.03
N SER A 17 17.90 28.92 0.13
CA SER A 17 18.14 27.56 -0.33
C SER A 17 19.57 27.53 -0.87
N ILE A 18 20.49 26.89 -0.14
CA ILE A 18 21.84 26.64 -0.65
C ILE A 18 21.66 25.71 -1.85
N ALA A 19 21.54 26.30 -3.02
CA ALA A 19 21.53 25.54 -4.27
C ALA A 19 22.84 24.78 -4.35
N GLN A 20 22.78 23.47 -4.50
CA GLN A 20 23.97 22.64 -4.62
C GLN A 20 24.74 23.10 -5.88
N VAL A 21 25.92 23.67 -5.67
CA VAL A 21 26.74 24.27 -6.74
C VAL A 21 27.30 23.20 -7.70
N ALA A 22 27.41 21.95 -7.25
CA ALA A 22 27.89 20.84 -8.08
C ALA A 22 27.01 19.60 -7.88
N PRO A 23 26.87 18.75 -8.91
CA PRO A 23 26.13 17.50 -8.78
C PRO A 23 26.72 16.60 -7.67
N SER A 24 25.85 16.02 -6.84
CA SER A 24 26.28 15.06 -5.84
C SER A 24 26.83 13.79 -6.50
N PRO A 25 28.00 13.29 -6.10
CA PRO A 25 28.53 12.01 -6.58
C PRO A 25 27.63 10.80 -6.30
N SER A 26 26.73 10.93 -5.33
CA SER A 26 25.73 9.95 -4.93
C SER A 26 24.40 10.68 -4.68
N PRO A 27 23.62 10.96 -5.74
CA PRO A 27 22.40 11.74 -5.63
C PRO A 27 21.38 11.05 -4.72
N ASN A 28 20.58 11.86 -4.03
CA ASN A 28 19.49 11.36 -3.22
C ASN A 28 18.33 10.91 -4.10
N ALA A 29 17.63 9.89 -3.63
CA ALA A 29 16.36 9.43 -4.19
C ALA A 29 15.38 9.14 -3.05
N SER A 30 14.11 9.27 -3.34
CA SER A 30 13.04 8.84 -2.45
C SER A 30 11.86 8.36 -3.26
N PHE A 31 11.12 7.43 -2.69
CA PHE A 31 9.83 7.00 -3.23
C PHE A 31 8.90 6.65 -2.09
N THR A 32 7.63 6.58 -2.42
CA THR A 32 6.57 6.11 -1.52
C THR A 32 5.72 5.09 -2.25
N GLN A 33 5.49 3.94 -1.61
CA GLN A 33 4.65 2.87 -2.13
C GLN A 33 3.60 2.50 -1.09
N MET A 34 2.35 2.33 -1.53
CA MET A 34 1.32 1.70 -0.72
C MET A 34 1.46 0.18 -0.82
N VAL A 35 1.53 -0.47 0.34
CA VAL A 35 1.42 -1.93 0.48
C VAL A 35 0.16 -2.16 1.30
N GLY A 36 -0.91 -2.62 0.67
CA GLY A 36 -2.23 -2.60 1.27
C GLY A 36 -2.63 -1.21 1.72
N THR A 37 -2.98 -1.06 2.99
CA THR A 37 -3.35 0.22 3.63
C THR A 37 -2.16 0.94 4.25
N THR A 38 -0.95 0.36 4.21
CA THR A 38 0.26 0.91 4.83
C THR A 38 1.11 1.64 3.78
N LYS A 39 1.43 2.90 4.08
CA LYS A 39 2.36 3.68 3.29
C LYS A 39 3.80 3.33 3.72
N VAL A 40 4.63 2.94 2.77
CA VAL A 40 6.06 2.68 2.93
C VAL A 40 6.83 3.75 2.16
N SER A 41 7.60 4.58 2.86
CA SER A 41 8.42 5.64 2.28
C SER A 41 9.89 5.31 2.46
N VAL A 42 10.68 5.43 1.40
CA VAL A 42 12.13 5.16 1.43
C VAL A 42 12.87 6.39 0.94
N THR A 43 13.94 6.75 1.66
CA THR A 43 14.86 7.83 1.27
C THR A 43 16.29 7.30 1.36
N TYR A 44 17.06 7.45 0.29
CA TYR A 44 18.41 6.89 0.21
C TYR A 44 19.29 7.66 -0.76
N SER A 45 20.61 7.44 -0.70
CA SER A 45 21.57 7.99 -1.68
C SER A 45 22.06 6.88 -2.61
N ARG A 46 22.26 7.23 -3.88
CA ARG A 46 22.56 6.31 -4.98
C ARG A 46 24.01 6.38 -5.43
N PRO A 47 24.96 5.68 -4.77
CA PRO A 47 26.33 5.61 -5.25
C PRO A 47 26.42 4.86 -6.57
N GLY A 48 27.29 5.31 -7.47
CA GLY A 48 27.66 4.61 -8.71
C GLY A 48 28.74 3.57 -8.49
N VAL A 49 28.77 2.51 -9.28
CA VAL A 49 29.85 1.54 -9.33
C VAL A 49 31.16 2.20 -9.77
N LYS A 50 31.12 3.01 -10.81
CA LYS A 50 32.26 3.79 -11.33
C LYS A 50 33.49 2.91 -11.54
N GLY A 51 33.33 1.74 -12.12
CA GLY A 51 34.41 0.79 -12.43
C GLY A 51 35.01 0.07 -11.23
N ARG A 52 34.50 0.26 -10.02
CA ARG A 52 35.01 -0.40 -8.80
C ARG A 52 34.39 -1.77 -8.58
N GLU A 53 35.10 -2.63 -7.89
CA GLU A 53 34.52 -3.83 -7.30
C GLU A 53 33.74 -3.44 -6.04
N VAL A 54 32.43 -3.73 -6.02
CA VAL A 54 31.53 -3.23 -4.99
C VAL A 54 31.59 -4.12 -3.75
N PHE A 55 30.95 -5.30 -3.83
CA PHE A 55 30.85 -6.19 -2.67
C PHE A 55 32.11 -7.04 -2.52
N GLY A 56 32.62 -7.07 -1.29
CA GLY A 56 33.91 -7.68 -0.96
C GLY A 56 35.09 -6.71 -0.98
N LYS A 57 34.95 -5.52 -1.63
CA LYS A 57 35.96 -4.47 -1.67
C LYS A 57 35.45 -3.13 -1.15
N LEU A 58 34.69 -2.38 -1.95
CA LEU A 58 34.14 -1.08 -1.54
C LEU A 58 33.19 -1.22 -0.34
N VAL A 59 32.42 -2.27 -0.32
CA VAL A 59 31.58 -2.71 0.80
C VAL A 59 32.08 -4.09 1.22
N PRO A 60 32.93 -4.17 2.27
CA PRO A 60 33.53 -5.43 2.69
C PRO A 60 32.47 -6.42 3.18
N PHE A 61 32.67 -7.70 2.90
CA PHE A 61 31.80 -8.74 3.45
C PHE A 61 31.93 -8.82 4.97
N GLY A 62 30.85 -9.12 5.66
CA GLY A 62 30.77 -9.21 7.11
C GLY A 62 30.75 -7.86 7.84
N SER A 63 30.88 -6.74 7.11
CA SER A 63 30.88 -5.40 7.70
C SER A 63 29.53 -4.74 7.59
N ILE A 64 29.15 -3.94 8.60
CA ILE A 64 27.95 -3.13 8.59
C ILE A 64 28.04 -2.06 7.50
N TRP A 65 27.01 -1.92 6.69
CA TRP A 65 26.88 -0.92 5.64
C TRP A 65 25.54 -0.17 5.78
N ARG A 66 25.59 1.16 5.66
CA ARG A 66 24.42 2.05 5.71
C ARG A 66 23.46 1.93 4.52
N THR A 67 23.62 0.88 3.69
CA THR A 67 22.76 0.55 2.54
C THR A 67 22.56 1.71 1.58
N GLY A 68 23.68 2.31 1.16
CA GLY A 68 23.73 3.49 0.30
C GLY A 68 25.00 4.30 0.52
N ALA A 69 24.89 5.62 0.38
CA ALA A 69 25.99 6.57 0.61
C ALA A 69 25.49 7.78 1.40
N ASN A 70 26.44 8.65 1.83
CA ASN A 70 26.15 9.82 2.65
C ASN A 70 25.46 9.43 3.97
N SER A 71 24.18 9.79 4.17
CA SER A 71 23.37 9.32 5.28
C SER A 71 22.93 7.87 5.09
N ALA A 72 22.58 7.19 6.17
CA ALA A 72 21.96 5.87 6.08
C ALA A 72 20.63 5.93 5.33
N THR A 73 20.30 4.87 4.61
CA THR A 73 18.99 4.69 4.02
C THR A 73 17.92 4.69 5.11
N GLN A 74 16.84 5.39 4.89
CA GLN A 74 15.72 5.48 5.82
C GLN A 74 14.50 4.82 5.22
N ILE A 75 13.75 4.11 6.05
CA ILE A 75 12.41 3.61 5.75
C ILE A 75 11.44 4.10 6.81
N GLU A 76 10.25 4.50 6.37
CA GLU A 76 9.15 4.89 7.26
C GLU A 76 7.88 4.15 6.86
N THR A 77 7.21 3.54 7.84
CA THR A 77 5.95 2.82 7.64
C THR A 77 4.85 3.41 8.51
N THR A 78 3.66 3.64 7.93
CA THR A 78 2.51 4.19 8.66
C THR A 78 1.73 3.15 9.45
N GLY A 79 1.99 1.87 9.22
CA GLY A 79 1.41 0.72 9.93
C GLY A 79 2.45 -0.37 10.14
N ASP A 80 2.13 -1.34 10.97
CA ASP A 80 2.98 -2.50 11.19
C ASP A 80 3.16 -3.29 9.87
N VAL A 81 4.38 -3.76 9.62
CA VAL A 81 4.73 -4.54 8.42
C VAL A 81 5.41 -5.84 8.84
N MET A 82 5.03 -6.95 8.25
CA MET A 82 5.78 -8.19 8.37
C MET A 82 6.89 -8.18 7.31
N VAL A 83 8.13 -8.24 7.75
CA VAL A 83 9.32 -8.32 6.88
C VAL A 83 9.88 -9.73 7.01
N GLU A 84 9.93 -10.47 5.91
CA GLU A 84 10.33 -11.91 5.94
C GLU A 84 9.59 -12.70 7.02
N GLY A 85 8.28 -12.42 7.21
CA GLY A 85 7.44 -13.07 8.21
C GLY A 85 7.65 -12.59 9.65
N GLN A 86 8.53 -11.61 9.91
CA GLN A 86 8.79 -11.04 11.24
C GLN A 86 8.22 -9.63 11.34
N LYS A 87 7.64 -9.31 12.47
CA LYS A 87 6.96 -8.02 12.69
C LYS A 87 7.94 -6.86 12.83
N LEU A 88 7.78 -5.85 11.99
CA LEU A 88 8.36 -4.51 12.13
C LEU A 88 7.22 -3.55 12.50
N PRO A 89 7.21 -2.94 13.70
CA PRO A 89 6.21 -1.95 14.07
C PRO A 89 6.18 -0.74 13.14
N ALA A 90 5.06 -0.01 13.13
CA ALA A 90 4.99 1.29 12.47
C ALA A 90 6.06 2.23 13.04
N GLY A 91 6.72 2.97 12.15
CA GLY A 91 7.77 3.89 12.59
C GLY A 91 8.76 4.24 11.49
N LYS A 92 9.79 4.98 11.89
CA LYS A 92 10.90 5.38 11.03
C LYS A 92 12.19 4.72 11.50
N TYR A 93 12.93 4.13 10.57
CA TYR A 93 14.13 3.34 10.83
C TYR A 93 15.24 3.73 9.87
N SER A 94 16.50 3.61 10.32
CA SER A 94 17.61 3.49 9.37
C SER A 94 17.74 2.04 8.91
N VAL A 95 18.08 1.85 7.65
CA VAL A 95 18.32 0.54 7.06
C VAL A 95 19.82 0.33 6.94
N HIS A 96 20.30 -0.71 7.58
CA HIS A 96 21.68 -1.18 7.44
C HIS A 96 21.68 -2.60 6.89
N THR A 97 22.76 -2.98 6.24
CA THR A 97 22.96 -4.35 5.80
C THR A 97 24.34 -4.85 6.17
N ILE A 98 24.48 -6.15 6.33
CA ILE A 98 25.76 -6.84 6.42
C ILE A 98 25.82 -7.80 5.23
N PRO A 99 26.50 -7.39 4.13
CA PRO A 99 26.67 -8.26 2.96
C PRO A 99 27.58 -9.44 3.26
N ALA A 100 27.26 -10.59 2.70
CA ALA A 100 28.15 -11.74 2.59
C ALA A 100 27.95 -12.43 1.23
N ALA A 101 28.75 -13.41 0.91
CA ALA A 101 28.71 -14.04 -0.40
C ALA A 101 27.42 -14.86 -0.62
N ASP A 102 26.90 -15.46 0.42
CA ASP A 102 25.80 -16.42 0.41
C ASP A 102 24.56 -15.97 1.18
N GLU A 103 24.68 -15.08 2.14
CA GLU A 103 23.57 -14.59 2.95
C GLU A 103 23.81 -13.17 3.44
N TRP A 104 22.87 -12.27 3.20
CA TRP A 104 22.89 -10.91 3.75
C TRP A 104 22.00 -10.79 4.98
N THR A 105 22.41 -9.96 5.94
CA THR A 105 21.54 -9.51 7.01
C THR A 105 21.01 -8.11 6.66
N VAL A 106 19.69 -7.93 6.59
CA VAL A 106 19.03 -6.62 6.46
C VAL A 106 18.54 -6.21 7.85
N ILE A 107 18.85 -5.01 8.26
CA ILE A 107 18.66 -4.49 9.62
C ILE A 107 17.83 -3.23 9.59
N PHE A 108 16.82 -3.16 10.44
CA PHE A 108 16.01 -1.96 10.70
C PHE A 108 16.35 -1.45 12.09
N ASN A 109 17.03 -0.31 12.16
CA ASN A 109 17.51 0.25 13.42
C ASN A 109 16.63 1.44 13.85
N LYS A 110 16.27 1.52 15.13
CA LYS A 110 15.37 2.55 15.70
C LYS A 110 15.96 3.95 15.63
N ASN A 111 17.28 4.08 15.61
CA ASN A 111 17.93 5.36 15.35
C ASN A 111 17.88 5.66 13.84
N ALA A 112 16.83 6.31 13.40
CA ALA A 112 16.59 6.58 11.98
C ALA A 112 17.69 7.41 11.30
N ASN A 113 18.57 8.07 12.07
CA ASN A 113 19.64 8.91 11.56
C ASN A 113 21.04 8.31 11.82
N ALA A 114 21.11 7.07 12.32
CA ALA A 114 22.40 6.45 12.63
C ALA A 114 23.28 6.35 11.37
N SER A 115 24.47 6.98 11.41
CA SER A 115 25.54 6.66 10.48
C SER A 115 26.12 5.28 10.80
N THR A 116 26.99 4.77 9.93
CA THR A 116 27.68 3.48 10.20
C THR A 116 28.44 3.50 11.52
N ASP A 117 29.05 4.64 11.87
CA ASP A 117 29.83 4.82 13.10
C ASP A 117 28.96 4.96 14.36
N GLN A 118 27.70 5.36 14.17
CA GLN A 118 26.70 5.56 15.24
C GLN A 118 25.78 4.36 15.40
N TYR A 119 25.93 3.37 14.53
CA TYR A 119 25.12 2.17 14.60
C TYR A 119 25.36 1.41 15.91
N LYS A 120 24.28 1.01 16.56
CA LYS A 120 24.28 0.17 17.77
C LYS A 120 23.29 -0.96 17.59
N GLN A 121 23.77 -2.18 17.78
CA GLN A 121 22.95 -3.38 17.57
C GLN A 121 21.78 -3.48 18.59
N GLU A 122 21.95 -2.94 19.78
CA GLU A 122 20.90 -2.90 20.82
C GLU A 122 19.70 -2.02 20.42
N GLU A 123 19.87 -1.15 19.43
CA GLU A 123 18.82 -0.31 18.89
C GLU A 123 18.11 -0.97 17.68
N ASP A 124 18.48 -2.19 17.31
CA ASP A 124 17.81 -2.89 16.22
C ASP A 124 16.35 -3.21 16.59
N ALA A 125 15.45 -2.84 15.70
CA ALA A 125 14.05 -3.23 15.79
C ALA A 125 13.83 -4.61 15.17
N LEU A 126 14.57 -4.90 14.08
CA LEU A 126 14.45 -6.16 13.34
C LEU A 126 15.73 -6.45 12.56
N ARG A 127 16.07 -7.73 12.46
CA ARG A 127 17.11 -8.27 11.59
C ARG A 127 16.55 -9.46 10.83
N VAL A 128 16.68 -9.44 9.50
CA VAL A 128 16.25 -10.54 8.64
C VAL A 128 17.40 -10.99 7.76
N LYS A 129 17.42 -12.28 7.44
CA LYS A 129 18.45 -12.89 6.59
C LYS A 129 17.86 -13.19 5.23
N VAL A 130 18.57 -12.83 4.17
CA VAL A 130 18.15 -13.02 2.79
C VAL A 130 19.33 -13.44 1.92
N LYS A 131 19.06 -14.23 0.90
CA LYS A 131 20.09 -14.67 -0.04
C LYS A 131 20.29 -13.65 -1.14
N PRO A 132 21.54 -13.32 -1.48
CA PRO A 132 21.82 -12.50 -2.65
C PRO A 132 21.51 -13.28 -3.93
N MET A 133 21.14 -12.53 -4.97
CA MET A 133 20.91 -13.05 -6.31
C MET A 133 21.71 -12.22 -7.33
N ALA A 134 22.05 -12.83 -8.45
CA ALA A 134 22.64 -12.11 -9.57
C ALA A 134 21.57 -11.23 -10.26
N THR A 135 21.93 -10.01 -10.62
CA THR A 135 21.10 -9.16 -11.48
C THR A 135 21.22 -9.59 -12.95
N ALA A 136 20.16 -9.35 -13.75
CA ALA A 136 20.18 -9.68 -15.19
C ALA A 136 21.25 -8.90 -15.97
N GLY A 137 21.66 -7.74 -15.46
CA GLY A 137 22.71 -6.90 -16.03
C GLY A 137 23.35 -6.04 -14.93
N LYS A 138 24.42 -5.31 -15.26
CA LYS A 138 25.08 -4.43 -14.33
C LYS A 138 24.18 -3.25 -13.93
N VAL A 139 23.93 -3.09 -12.64
CA VAL A 139 23.21 -1.95 -12.05
C VAL A 139 24.25 -0.90 -11.62
N GLU A 140 24.48 0.09 -12.47
CA GLU A 140 25.53 1.09 -12.25
C GLU A 140 25.29 1.95 -11.00
N SER A 141 24.04 2.40 -10.77
CA SER A 141 23.67 3.19 -9.59
C SER A 141 22.91 2.34 -8.61
N PHE A 142 23.32 2.34 -7.34
CA PHE A 142 22.55 1.66 -6.28
C PHE A 142 21.08 2.04 -6.35
N THR A 143 20.20 1.04 -6.37
CA THR A 143 18.76 1.22 -6.55
C THR A 143 18.00 0.43 -5.51
N ILE A 144 17.01 1.07 -4.91
CA ILE A 144 15.98 0.42 -4.09
C ILE A 144 14.66 0.57 -4.85
N ASP A 145 13.94 -0.53 -5.03
CA ASP A 145 12.70 -0.57 -5.78
C ASP A 145 11.67 -1.50 -5.13
N MET A 146 10.40 -1.32 -5.49
CA MET A 146 9.29 -2.17 -5.04
C MET A 146 8.66 -2.88 -6.23
N SER A 147 8.51 -4.19 -6.11
CA SER A 147 7.89 -5.07 -7.11
C SER A 147 6.92 -6.06 -6.48
N ASP A 148 6.33 -6.91 -7.31
CA ASP A 148 5.46 -8.02 -6.92
C ASP A 148 4.33 -7.56 -5.96
N LEU A 149 3.74 -6.40 -6.28
CA LEU A 149 2.69 -5.80 -5.46
C LEU A 149 1.39 -6.60 -5.58
N THR A 150 0.84 -6.94 -4.43
CA THR A 150 -0.50 -7.52 -4.26
C THR A 150 -1.34 -6.63 -3.35
N ASP A 151 -2.55 -7.07 -3.01
CA ASP A 151 -3.41 -6.32 -2.08
C ASP A 151 -2.77 -6.11 -0.71
N ASP A 152 -1.94 -7.04 -0.24
CA ASP A 152 -1.41 -7.08 1.13
C ASP A 152 0.11 -7.25 1.21
N ALA A 153 0.79 -7.36 0.06
CA ALA A 153 2.22 -7.63 0.03
C ALA A 153 2.95 -6.90 -1.09
N GLY A 154 4.25 -6.85 -0.98
CA GLY A 154 5.17 -6.40 -2.01
C GLY A 154 6.58 -6.89 -1.70
N LYS A 155 7.50 -6.69 -2.63
CA LYS A 155 8.89 -7.05 -2.48
C LYS A 155 9.75 -5.81 -2.62
N MET A 156 10.59 -5.52 -1.64
CA MET A 156 11.58 -4.46 -1.71
C MET A 156 12.94 -5.06 -2.11
N THR A 157 13.53 -4.54 -3.18
CA THR A 157 14.78 -5.04 -3.75
C THR A 157 15.86 -3.98 -3.69
N PHE A 158 17.03 -4.36 -3.19
CA PHE A 158 18.25 -3.56 -3.16
C PHE A 158 19.20 -4.10 -4.23
N SER A 159 19.53 -3.29 -5.23
CA SER A 159 20.34 -3.72 -6.38
C SER A 159 21.54 -2.82 -6.58
N TRP A 160 22.73 -3.39 -6.73
CA TRP A 160 23.94 -2.66 -7.09
C TRP A 160 24.97 -3.58 -7.75
N ASP A 161 25.64 -3.07 -8.80
CA ASP A 161 26.56 -3.82 -9.64
C ASP A 161 25.89 -5.09 -10.24
N LYS A 162 26.32 -6.26 -9.87
CA LYS A 162 25.79 -7.55 -10.33
C LYS A 162 25.01 -8.29 -9.24
N THR A 163 24.71 -7.63 -8.12
CA THR A 163 24.10 -8.26 -6.95
C THR A 163 22.81 -7.55 -6.56
N ALA A 164 21.80 -8.31 -6.24
CA ALA A 164 20.57 -7.84 -5.62
C ALA A 164 20.22 -8.70 -4.42
N VAL A 165 19.53 -8.10 -3.45
CA VAL A 165 18.81 -8.81 -2.38
C VAL A 165 17.40 -8.28 -2.30
N SER A 166 16.45 -9.13 -1.99
CA SER A 166 15.04 -8.76 -1.86
C SER A 166 14.52 -9.18 -0.50
N ILE A 167 13.65 -8.36 0.08
CA ILE A 167 12.85 -8.66 1.27
C ILE A 167 11.38 -8.61 0.92
N SER A 168 10.62 -9.57 1.43
CA SER A 168 9.16 -9.59 1.33
C SER A 168 8.56 -8.69 2.40
N LEU A 169 7.65 -7.82 2.01
CA LEU A 169 6.85 -6.99 2.90
C LEU A 169 5.40 -7.47 2.84
N LYS A 170 4.77 -7.70 3.98
CA LYS A 170 3.35 -8.05 4.06
C LYS A 170 2.68 -7.26 5.17
N VAL A 171 1.45 -6.82 4.93
CA VAL A 171 0.64 -6.08 5.90
C VAL A 171 -0.63 -6.87 6.24
N ASP A 172 -1.07 -6.76 7.48
CA ASP A 172 -2.35 -7.31 7.91
C ASP A 172 -3.47 -6.31 7.60
N ILE A 173 -3.98 -6.38 6.36
CA ILE A 173 -5.05 -5.49 5.91
C ILE A 173 -6.32 -5.71 6.72
N GLU A 174 -6.62 -6.94 7.11
CA GLU A 174 -7.86 -7.23 7.82
C GLU A 174 -7.91 -6.50 9.16
N THR A 175 -6.86 -6.65 9.95
CA THR A 175 -6.72 -5.89 11.20
C THR A 175 -6.70 -4.38 10.96
N ALA A 176 -6.05 -3.93 9.91
CA ALA A 176 -6.01 -2.50 9.57
C ALA A 176 -7.40 -1.95 9.19
N VAL A 177 -8.17 -2.69 8.37
CA VAL A 177 -9.55 -2.32 8.01
C VAL A 177 -10.44 -2.32 9.25
N MET A 178 -10.34 -3.35 10.11
CA MET A 178 -11.10 -3.40 11.36
C MET A 178 -10.80 -2.20 12.26
N LYS A 179 -9.53 -1.91 12.50
CA LYS A 179 -9.11 -0.75 13.30
C LYS A 179 -9.56 0.57 12.70
N ALA A 180 -9.47 0.72 11.37
CA ALA A 180 -9.93 1.93 10.70
C ALA A 180 -11.42 2.15 10.91
N ILE A 181 -12.22 1.11 10.87
CA ILE A 181 -13.67 1.18 11.13
C ILE A 181 -13.95 1.48 12.60
N GLU A 182 -13.26 0.80 13.53
CA GLU A 182 -13.44 0.99 14.98
C GLU A 182 -13.00 2.38 15.45
N SER A 183 -11.92 2.92 14.86
CA SER A 183 -11.39 4.25 15.21
C SER A 183 -12.19 5.40 14.63
N GLN A 184 -13.03 5.16 13.63
CA GLN A 184 -13.88 6.19 13.04
C GLN A 184 -15.14 6.38 13.90
N ASN A 185 -15.10 7.36 14.82
CA ASN A 185 -16.30 7.85 15.52
C ASN A 185 -17.42 8.30 14.56
N ASN A 186 -17.14 8.36 13.25
CA ASN A 186 -18.05 8.73 12.16
C ASN A 186 -17.91 7.73 10.99
N ALA A 187 -17.94 6.43 11.25
CA ALA A 187 -17.95 5.44 10.18
C ALA A 187 -19.18 5.69 9.28
N THR A 188 -18.96 5.90 8.00
CA THR A 188 -20.00 6.20 7.02
C THR A 188 -20.54 4.92 6.38
N ALA A 189 -21.72 5.00 5.78
CA ALA A 189 -22.24 3.90 4.97
C ALA A 189 -21.22 3.45 3.89
N GLY A 190 -20.47 4.40 3.31
CA GLY A 190 -19.42 4.11 2.34
C GLY A 190 -18.23 3.33 2.93
N SER A 191 -17.80 3.65 4.15
CA SER A 191 -16.70 2.93 4.82
C SER A 191 -17.08 1.47 5.09
N PHE A 192 -18.29 1.23 5.59
CA PHE A 192 -18.80 -0.13 5.80
C PHE A 192 -19.00 -0.89 4.50
N GLN A 193 -19.44 -0.21 3.44
CA GLN A 193 -19.57 -0.80 2.10
C GLN A 193 -18.21 -1.25 1.54
N GLN A 194 -17.19 -0.42 1.65
CA GLN A 194 -15.82 -0.77 1.22
C GLN A 194 -15.27 -1.97 1.99
N ALA A 195 -15.52 -2.02 3.31
CA ALA A 195 -15.14 -3.18 4.12
C ALA A 195 -15.88 -4.46 3.67
N ALA A 196 -17.18 -4.36 3.42
CA ALA A 196 -17.97 -5.50 2.94
C ALA A 196 -17.42 -6.03 1.61
N ASP A 197 -17.11 -5.14 0.68
CA ASP A 197 -16.55 -5.49 -0.63
C ASP A 197 -15.18 -6.18 -0.47
N PHE A 198 -14.32 -5.63 0.36
CA PHE A 198 -13.02 -6.22 0.68
C PHE A 198 -13.15 -7.64 1.26
N PHE A 199 -13.99 -7.84 2.29
CA PHE A 199 -14.17 -9.16 2.92
C PHE A 199 -14.87 -10.15 1.99
N MET A 200 -15.80 -9.70 1.14
CA MET A 200 -16.43 -10.53 0.11
C MET A 200 -15.37 -11.06 -0.88
N ASN A 201 -14.46 -10.21 -1.34
CA ASN A 201 -13.38 -10.58 -2.27
C ASN A 201 -12.35 -11.54 -1.62
N LYS A 202 -12.18 -11.46 -0.30
CA LYS A 202 -11.35 -12.42 0.46
C LYS A 202 -12.11 -13.72 0.81
N GLY A 203 -13.35 -13.89 0.37
CA GLY A 203 -14.16 -15.08 0.66
C GLY A 203 -14.72 -15.14 2.09
N LYS A 204 -14.55 -14.08 2.89
CA LYS A 204 -15.03 -13.98 4.28
C LYS A 204 -16.47 -13.44 4.30
N LEU A 205 -17.39 -14.27 3.80
CA LEU A 205 -18.74 -13.84 3.45
C LEU A 205 -19.58 -13.41 4.66
N ASP A 206 -19.42 -14.04 5.83
CA ASP A 206 -20.16 -13.68 7.05
C ASP A 206 -19.72 -12.29 7.57
N GLN A 207 -18.41 -12.00 7.54
CA GLN A 207 -17.91 -10.68 7.88
C GLN A 207 -18.38 -9.62 6.88
N ALA A 208 -18.33 -9.94 5.58
CA ALA A 208 -18.84 -9.07 4.54
C ALA A 208 -20.34 -8.77 4.74
N LEU A 209 -21.14 -9.77 5.10
CA LEU A 209 -22.57 -9.61 5.39
C LEU A 209 -22.80 -8.66 6.57
N SER A 210 -22.04 -8.84 7.65
CA SER A 210 -22.14 -7.96 8.83
C SER A 210 -21.83 -6.50 8.50
N PHE A 211 -20.82 -6.24 7.66
CA PHE A 211 -20.46 -4.88 7.25
C PHE A 211 -21.46 -4.27 6.29
N ILE A 212 -22.01 -5.04 5.34
CA ILE A 212 -22.98 -4.49 4.41
C ILE A 212 -24.30 -4.16 5.11
N ASP A 213 -24.69 -4.93 6.13
CA ASP A 213 -25.85 -4.64 6.95
C ASP A 213 -25.72 -3.31 7.69
N LYS A 214 -24.54 -3.04 8.27
CA LYS A 214 -24.23 -1.74 8.89
C LYS A 214 -24.28 -0.60 7.87
N SER A 215 -23.76 -0.83 6.66
CA SER A 215 -23.82 0.16 5.59
C SER A 215 -25.26 0.53 5.22
N ILE A 216 -26.11 -0.46 5.01
CA ILE A 216 -27.52 -0.28 4.67
C ILE A 216 -28.26 0.41 5.82
N GLY A 217 -27.99 0.02 7.08
CA GLY A 217 -28.59 0.62 8.27
C GLY A 217 -28.29 2.12 8.43
N LEU A 218 -27.12 2.58 7.95
CA LEU A 218 -26.78 4.02 7.95
C LEU A 218 -27.38 4.78 6.77
N ARG A 219 -27.31 4.22 5.59
CA ARG A 219 -27.88 4.79 4.36
C ARG A 219 -28.02 3.72 3.31
N GLU A 220 -29.25 3.47 2.88
CA GLU A 220 -29.56 2.54 1.80
C GLU A 220 -29.20 3.14 0.43
N THR A 221 -28.51 2.39 -0.42
CA THR A 221 -28.07 2.81 -1.76
C THR A 221 -28.17 1.66 -2.75
N PHE A 222 -28.18 1.99 -4.05
CA PHE A 222 -28.04 1.00 -5.12
C PHE A 222 -26.86 0.04 -4.85
N ARG A 223 -25.69 0.60 -4.57
CA ARG A 223 -24.45 -0.18 -4.48
C ARG A 223 -24.41 -1.12 -3.27
N ASN A 224 -24.86 -0.69 -2.08
CA ASN A 224 -24.81 -1.58 -0.93
C ASN A 224 -25.89 -2.69 -0.99
N ASN A 225 -27.04 -2.45 -1.60
CA ASN A 225 -28.01 -3.49 -1.89
C ASN A 225 -27.48 -4.49 -2.93
N THR A 226 -26.81 -4.02 -3.98
CA THR A 226 -26.12 -4.88 -4.95
C THR A 226 -25.10 -5.79 -4.26
N ILE A 227 -24.20 -5.22 -3.46
CA ILE A 227 -23.16 -5.98 -2.75
C ILE A 227 -23.80 -7.01 -1.80
N LYS A 228 -24.86 -6.64 -1.06
CA LYS A 228 -25.56 -7.59 -0.18
C LYS A 228 -26.17 -8.75 -0.95
N SER A 229 -26.81 -8.48 -2.10
CA SER A 229 -27.37 -9.54 -2.94
C SER A 229 -26.27 -10.49 -3.45
N MET A 230 -25.10 -9.96 -3.83
CA MET A 230 -23.95 -10.76 -4.26
C MET A 230 -23.40 -11.63 -3.12
N ILE A 231 -23.24 -11.06 -1.90
CA ILE A 231 -22.78 -11.80 -0.73
C ILE A 231 -23.72 -12.96 -0.41
N LEU A 232 -25.04 -12.70 -0.37
CA LEU A 232 -26.06 -13.71 -0.13
C LEU A 232 -26.08 -14.79 -1.22
N GLY A 233 -25.91 -14.40 -2.49
CA GLY A 233 -25.76 -15.34 -3.60
C GLY A 233 -24.55 -16.25 -3.43
N LYS A 234 -23.40 -15.71 -3.07
CA LYS A 234 -22.17 -16.49 -2.78
C LYS A 234 -22.32 -17.42 -1.56
N LEU A 235 -23.16 -17.06 -0.58
CA LEU A 235 -23.52 -17.90 0.57
C LEU A 235 -24.55 -19.00 0.21
N GLY A 236 -25.06 -19.07 -1.02
CA GLY A 236 -26.12 -19.98 -1.44
C GLY A 236 -27.52 -19.59 -0.95
N ARG A 237 -27.68 -18.39 -0.39
CA ARG A 237 -28.96 -17.85 0.18
C ARG A 237 -29.74 -17.05 -0.86
N ALA A 238 -29.97 -17.67 -2.04
CA ALA A 238 -30.56 -17.00 -3.21
C ALA A 238 -31.92 -16.37 -2.94
N ALA A 239 -32.80 -17.04 -2.16
CA ALA A 239 -34.10 -16.50 -1.80
C ALA A 239 -34.02 -15.18 -1.00
N GLU A 240 -33.00 -15.05 -0.16
CA GLU A 240 -32.76 -13.83 0.61
C GLU A 240 -32.04 -12.75 -0.23
N ALA A 241 -31.31 -13.12 -1.27
CA ALA A 241 -30.65 -12.19 -2.17
C ALA A 241 -31.63 -11.40 -3.05
N LEU A 242 -32.73 -12.03 -3.50
CA LEU A 242 -33.67 -11.44 -4.44
C LEU A 242 -34.27 -10.09 -4.01
N PRO A 243 -34.73 -9.88 -2.76
CA PRO A 243 -35.26 -8.58 -2.33
C PRO A 243 -34.23 -7.45 -2.44
N PHE A 244 -32.97 -7.74 -2.14
CA PHE A 244 -31.88 -6.74 -2.22
C PHE A 244 -31.49 -6.45 -3.67
N ALA A 245 -31.51 -7.45 -4.55
CA ALA A 245 -31.33 -7.24 -5.98
C ALA A 245 -32.44 -6.35 -6.57
N GLN A 246 -33.69 -6.63 -6.21
CA GLN A 246 -34.83 -5.82 -6.63
C GLN A 246 -34.70 -4.39 -6.10
N LYS A 247 -34.39 -4.24 -4.81
CA LYS A 247 -34.20 -2.92 -4.19
C LYS A 247 -33.11 -2.11 -4.85
N ALA A 248 -31.99 -2.77 -5.23
CA ALA A 248 -30.94 -2.12 -6.00
C ALA A 248 -31.49 -1.60 -7.35
N MET A 249 -32.25 -2.38 -8.07
CA MET A 249 -32.86 -1.94 -9.33
C MET A 249 -33.80 -0.75 -9.13
N ASP A 250 -34.62 -0.75 -8.06
CA ASP A 250 -35.55 0.33 -7.75
C ASP A 250 -34.83 1.65 -7.40
N LEU A 251 -33.70 1.58 -6.73
CA LEU A 251 -32.90 2.75 -6.39
C LEU A 251 -32.10 3.32 -7.58
N GLY A 252 -31.88 2.50 -8.62
CA GLY A 252 -31.14 2.88 -9.82
C GLY A 252 -29.64 3.16 -9.55
N PRO A 253 -28.80 3.12 -10.59
CA PRO A 253 -27.39 3.49 -10.46
C PRO A 253 -27.26 4.98 -10.14
N THR A 254 -26.45 5.32 -9.12
CA THR A 254 -26.10 6.73 -8.83
C THR A 254 -25.31 7.33 -10.01
N ASP A 255 -25.39 8.62 -10.22
CA ASP A 255 -24.91 9.40 -11.40
C ASP A 255 -23.49 9.12 -11.93
N SER A 256 -22.63 8.44 -11.19
CA SER A 256 -21.33 8.01 -11.70
C SER A 256 -21.38 6.87 -12.73
N CYS A 257 -22.55 6.21 -12.91
CA CYS A 257 -22.80 5.17 -13.91
C CYS A 257 -23.92 5.54 -14.91
N ALA A 258 -24.45 6.76 -14.86
CA ALA A 258 -25.62 7.20 -15.66
C ALA A 258 -25.34 7.35 -17.18
N GLY A 259 -24.15 7.00 -17.66
CA GLY A 259 -23.79 7.13 -19.07
C GLY A 259 -24.17 5.96 -19.98
N ARG A 260 -24.69 4.84 -19.48
CA ARG A 260 -25.11 3.70 -20.32
C ARG A 260 -26.31 2.97 -19.73
N LEU A 261 -27.49 3.33 -20.20
CA LEU A 261 -28.70 2.56 -19.99
C LEU A 261 -28.60 1.22 -20.75
N PRO A 262 -29.00 0.08 -20.15
CA PRO A 262 -29.04 -1.21 -20.84
C PRO A 262 -30.11 -1.20 -21.93
N ALA A 263 -29.74 -1.68 -23.12
CA ALA A 263 -30.69 -1.93 -24.18
C ALA A 263 -31.62 -3.10 -23.81
N ARG A 264 -32.92 -2.91 -23.87
CA ARG A 264 -33.89 -3.99 -23.76
C ARG A 264 -33.84 -4.86 -25.00
N SER A 265 -33.40 -6.09 -24.89
CA SER A 265 -33.65 -7.13 -25.88
C SER A 265 -34.28 -8.32 -25.19
N ALA A 266 -35.50 -8.63 -25.62
CA ALA A 266 -36.23 -9.92 -25.44
C ALA A 266 -35.94 -10.67 -24.11
N GLY A 267 -36.43 -10.14 -22.98
CA GLY A 267 -36.53 -10.90 -21.74
C GLY A 267 -35.22 -11.17 -20.96
N ARG A 268 -34.09 -10.65 -21.40
CA ARG A 268 -32.79 -10.82 -20.73
C ARG A 268 -32.22 -9.45 -20.38
N LEU A 269 -32.05 -9.17 -19.11
CA LEU A 269 -31.33 -7.99 -18.63
C LEU A 269 -29.81 -8.33 -18.55
N THR A 270 -29.05 -7.85 -19.52
CA THR A 270 -27.58 -7.91 -19.48
C THR A 270 -27.04 -6.56 -19.06
N TYR A 271 -26.37 -6.52 -17.91
CA TYR A 271 -25.59 -5.36 -17.47
C TYR A 271 -24.21 -5.42 -18.09
N THR A 272 -23.93 -4.58 -19.09
CA THR A 272 -22.58 -4.44 -19.66
C THR A 272 -21.80 -3.41 -18.87
N SER A 273 -20.76 -3.90 -18.18
CA SER A 273 -19.56 -3.22 -17.67
C SER A 273 -19.75 -1.91 -16.89
N CYS A 274 -20.17 -2.02 -15.67
CA CYS A 274 -19.51 -1.55 -14.48
C CYS A 274 -19.47 -2.79 -13.58
N GLU A 275 -18.45 -3.60 -13.72
CA GLU A 275 -18.11 -4.83 -12.97
C GLU A 275 -19.19 -5.40 -12.03
N ILE A 276 -20.27 -5.96 -12.56
CA ILE A 276 -21.21 -6.79 -11.82
C ILE A 276 -21.70 -7.90 -12.75
N GLY A 277 -20.99 -9.03 -12.72
CA GLY A 277 -21.50 -10.26 -13.31
C GLY A 277 -22.48 -10.97 -12.38
N VAL A 278 -23.76 -10.66 -12.46
CA VAL A 278 -24.83 -11.50 -11.90
C VAL A 278 -25.80 -11.80 -13.01
N GLU A 279 -25.78 -13.03 -13.48
CA GLU A 279 -26.77 -13.60 -14.38
C GLU A 279 -27.98 -14.09 -13.53
N VAL A 280 -29.10 -13.39 -13.58
CA VAL A 280 -30.35 -13.86 -12.95
C VAL A 280 -31.17 -14.52 -14.04
N ASP A 281 -31.21 -15.84 -14.03
CA ASP A 281 -32.02 -16.63 -14.93
C ASP A 281 -33.49 -16.59 -14.44
N ASN A 282 -34.33 -15.83 -15.11
CA ASN A 282 -35.78 -15.77 -14.86
C ASN A 282 -36.53 -16.90 -15.61
N ALA A 283 -36.09 -18.14 -15.44
CA ALA A 283 -36.77 -19.32 -16.00
C ALA A 283 -37.67 -19.98 -14.96
N HIS A 284 -38.63 -19.24 -14.43
CA HIS A 284 -39.79 -19.87 -13.74
C HIS A 284 -40.99 -18.93 -13.69
N ASN A 285 -41.61 -18.68 -14.84
CA ASN A 285 -43.02 -18.34 -14.87
C ASN A 285 -43.57 -18.37 -16.33
N SER A 286 -43.70 -19.57 -16.86
CA SER A 286 -44.63 -19.81 -18.01
C SER A 286 -45.16 -21.23 -17.93
N ARG A 287 -46.06 -21.48 -17.01
CA ARG A 287 -47.09 -22.53 -17.12
C ARG A 287 -48.31 -22.08 -16.32
N GLN A 288 -49.22 -21.55 -17.03
CA GLN A 288 -50.67 -21.83 -16.95
C GLN A 288 -51.41 -20.67 -17.60
N TYR A 289 -51.90 -20.96 -18.79
CA TYR A 289 -53.27 -20.67 -19.25
C TYR A 289 -53.36 -21.19 -20.69
N ASP A 290 -53.85 -22.40 -20.79
CA ASP A 290 -54.88 -22.85 -21.70
C ASP A 290 -55.82 -23.74 -20.90
#